data_dcc6b3abcfc8eef4b89a057b58b55552
#
_entry.id   dcc6b3abcfc8eef4b89a057b58b55552
#
_cell.length_a   1.000
_cell.length_b   1.000
_cell.length_c   1.000
_cell.angle_alpha   90.00
_cell.angle_beta   90.00
_cell.angle_gamma   90.00
#
_symmetry.space_group_name_H-M   'P 1'
#
loop_
_entity.id
_entity.type
_entity.pdbx_description
1 polymer ?
#
loop_
_entity_poly.entity_id
_entity_poly.type
_entity_poly.pdbx_seq_one_letter_code
_entity_poly.pdbx_strand_id
1 'polypeptide(L)'
;MSEQNQPEKKKNFQHRMALPGKKGIIYTIARGIFWIYFHLFCFMHCTGREKLNLDAPYIVIANHTSFADPIIAAMLIRRYEVNFLGKIELAKAPVVGKLLMHLHMIPVDRHHSDMEAMRACLRVTKAGGVLGIFPEGTRHKEGIMEHVESGVALIALRSG
;
A
#
# COMPACT_ATOMS: atom_id res chain seq x y z
N MET A 1 39.97 16.36 0.63
CA MET A 1 39.32 16.07 -0.67
C MET A 1 37.95 15.56 -0.33
N SER A 2 36.96 16.45 -0.46
CA SER A 2 35.56 16.21 -0.09
C SER A 2 34.85 15.62 -1.31
N GLU A 3 34.49 14.33 -1.23
CA GLU A 3 33.57 13.73 -2.19
C GLU A 3 32.20 14.39 -2.03
N GLN A 4 31.85 15.19 -3.01
CA GLN A 4 30.55 15.81 -3.17
C GLN A 4 29.50 14.71 -3.35
N ASN A 5 28.68 14.53 -2.33
CA ASN A 5 27.49 13.70 -2.35
C ASN A 5 26.49 14.31 -3.35
N GLN A 6 26.57 13.91 -4.62
CA GLN A 6 25.57 14.30 -5.62
C GLN A 6 24.24 13.65 -5.23
N PRO A 7 23.15 14.41 -5.13
CA PRO A 7 21.84 13.81 -4.86
C PRO A 7 21.48 12.88 -6.04
N GLU A 8 21.37 11.57 -5.75
CA GLU A 8 20.87 10.60 -6.72
C GLU A 8 19.57 11.15 -7.31
N LYS A 9 19.55 11.32 -8.64
CA LYS A 9 18.34 11.71 -9.38
C LYS A 9 17.22 10.77 -8.97
N LYS A 10 16.24 11.27 -8.20
CA LYS A 10 15.02 10.51 -7.83
C LYS A 10 14.44 9.99 -9.14
N LYS A 11 14.48 8.68 -9.37
CA LYS A 11 13.72 8.06 -10.46
C LYS A 11 12.26 8.40 -10.21
N ASN A 12 11.66 9.19 -11.08
CA ASN A 12 10.24 9.52 -11.04
C ASN A 12 9.47 8.21 -11.30
N PHE A 13 9.06 7.54 -10.23
CA PHE A 13 8.17 6.40 -10.30
C PHE A 13 6.76 6.92 -10.54
N GLN A 14 6.25 6.76 -11.76
CA GLN A 14 4.85 7.07 -12.03
C GLN A 14 3.97 6.05 -11.29
N HIS A 15 3.36 6.49 -10.20
CA HIS A 15 2.37 5.68 -9.48
C HIS A 15 1.14 5.45 -10.37
N ARG A 16 0.85 4.18 -10.64
CA ARG A 16 -0.34 3.76 -11.37
C ARG A 16 -1.49 3.59 -10.39
N MET A 17 -2.32 4.61 -10.27
CA MET A 17 -3.42 4.68 -9.32
C MET A 17 -4.54 3.69 -9.67
N ALA A 18 -4.98 2.90 -8.68
CA ALA A 18 -6.22 2.15 -8.76
C ALA A 18 -7.42 3.08 -8.59
N LEU A 19 -8.32 3.07 -9.55
CA LEU A 19 -9.53 3.87 -9.54
C LEU A 19 -10.78 3.00 -9.36
N PRO A 20 -11.84 3.51 -8.72
CA PRO A 20 -13.11 2.82 -8.59
C PRO A 20 -13.65 2.40 -9.96
N GLY A 21 -14.23 1.19 -10.01
CA GLY A 21 -14.87 0.67 -11.23
C GLY A 21 -13.92 0.09 -12.28
N LYS A 22 -12.60 0.25 -12.14
CA LYS A 22 -11.60 -0.35 -13.03
C LYS A 22 -10.81 -1.40 -12.28
N LYS A 23 -10.89 -2.66 -12.73
CA LYS A 23 -10.09 -3.76 -12.20
C LYS A 23 -8.98 -4.12 -13.16
N GLY A 24 -7.73 -4.06 -12.71
CA GLY A 24 -6.57 -4.48 -13.49
C GLY A 24 -6.50 -5.99 -13.60
N ILE A 25 -6.25 -6.53 -14.79
CA ILE A 25 -6.12 -7.98 -15.01
C ILE A 25 -5.01 -8.55 -14.13
N ILE A 26 -3.84 -7.91 -14.08
CA ILE A 26 -2.69 -8.36 -13.28
C ILE A 26 -3.05 -8.41 -11.79
N TYR A 27 -3.72 -7.37 -11.28
CA TYR A 27 -4.16 -7.32 -9.89
C TYR A 27 -5.17 -8.44 -9.59
N THR A 28 -6.12 -8.68 -10.48
CA THR A 28 -7.14 -9.72 -10.32
C THR A 28 -6.53 -11.11 -10.32
N ILE A 29 -5.59 -11.39 -11.24
CA ILE A 29 -4.87 -12.68 -11.31
C ILE A 29 -4.03 -12.87 -10.05
N ALA A 30 -3.21 -11.88 -9.68
CA ALA A 30 -2.36 -11.95 -8.49
C ALA A 30 -3.20 -12.22 -7.23
N ARG A 31 -4.32 -11.49 -7.06
CA ARG A 31 -5.24 -11.70 -5.95
C ARG A 31 -5.83 -13.12 -5.93
N GLY A 32 -6.19 -13.68 -7.09
CA GLY A 32 -6.70 -15.04 -7.20
C GLY A 32 -5.65 -16.08 -6.81
N ILE A 33 -4.41 -15.94 -7.29
CA ILE A 33 -3.28 -16.83 -6.95
C ILE A 33 -3.02 -16.79 -5.44
N PHE A 34 -2.91 -15.61 -4.85
CA PHE A 34 -2.68 -15.46 -3.41
C PHE A 34 -3.87 -15.97 -2.59
N TRP A 35 -5.11 -15.78 -3.07
CA TRP A 35 -6.29 -16.32 -2.40
C TRP A 35 -6.22 -17.86 -2.29
N ILE A 36 -5.90 -18.54 -3.40
CA ILE A 36 -5.70 -20.00 -3.43
C ILE A 36 -4.57 -20.41 -2.49
N TYR A 37 -3.43 -19.74 -2.57
CA TYR A 37 -2.27 -20.03 -1.72
C TYR A 37 -2.60 -19.94 -0.23
N PHE A 38 -3.16 -18.81 0.21
CA PHE A 38 -3.45 -18.59 1.63
C PHE A 38 -4.55 -19.52 2.17
N HIS A 39 -5.55 -19.87 1.37
CA HIS A 39 -6.61 -20.78 1.82
C HIS A 39 -6.18 -22.25 1.79
N LEU A 40 -5.43 -22.66 0.77
CA LEU A 40 -5.05 -24.06 0.60
C LEU A 40 -3.81 -24.45 1.43
N PHE A 41 -2.81 -23.57 1.51
CA PHE A 41 -1.54 -23.89 2.17
C PHE A 41 -1.37 -23.25 3.54
N CYS A 42 -1.99 -22.11 3.79
CA CYS A 42 -1.89 -21.41 5.08
C CYS A 42 -3.15 -21.54 5.94
N PHE A 43 -4.19 -22.23 5.45
CA PHE A 43 -5.47 -22.43 6.15
C PHE A 43 -6.04 -21.14 6.72
N MET A 44 -5.93 -20.04 5.97
CA MET A 44 -6.31 -18.71 6.42
C MET A 44 -7.80 -18.62 6.73
N HIS A 45 -8.12 -18.23 7.96
CA HIS A 45 -9.48 -17.91 8.40
C HIS A 45 -9.61 -16.39 8.59
N CYS A 46 -10.74 -15.83 8.16
CA CYS A 46 -11.04 -14.42 8.32
C CYS A 46 -12.46 -14.24 8.88
N THR A 47 -12.59 -13.46 9.96
CA THR A 47 -13.87 -13.08 10.55
C THR A 47 -14.10 -11.58 10.36
N GLY A 48 -15.37 -11.15 10.27
CA GLY A 48 -15.73 -9.74 10.14
C GLY A 48 -15.53 -9.15 8.73
N ARG A 49 -15.33 -9.99 7.71
CA ARG A 49 -15.08 -9.57 6.33
C ARG A 49 -16.24 -8.75 5.74
N GLU A 50 -17.44 -9.00 6.17
CA GLU A 50 -18.64 -8.26 5.79
C GLU A 50 -18.54 -6.76 6.13
N LYS A 51 -17.78 -6.40 7.17
CA LYS A 51 -17.51 -5.02 7.59
C LYS A 51 -16.61 -4.25 6.62
N LEU A 52 -15.90 -4.95 5.73
CA LEU A 52 -15.03 -4.34 4.72
C LEU A 52 -15.77 -4.01 3.41
N ASN A 53 -17.07 -4.27 3.34
CA ASN A 53 -17.89 -3.94 2.16
C ASN A 53 -18.40 -2.49 2.21
N LEU A 54 -17.48 -1.56 2.34
CA LEU A 54 -17.76 -0.12 2.38
C LEU A 54 -17.74 0.47 0.98
N ASP A 55 -18.40 1.63 0.81
CA ASP A 55 -18.27 2.45 -0.40
C ASP A 55 -17.00 3.31 -0.34
N ALA A 56 -16.22 3.32 -1.44
CA ALA A 56 -15.05 4.18 -1.54
C ALA A 56 -15.48 5.66 -1.75
N PRO A 57 -14.65 6.65 -1.34
CA PRO A 57 -13.27 6.48 -0.84
C PRO A 57 -13.19 6.13 0.65
N TYR A 58 -12.17 5.37 1.03
CA TYR A 58 -11.81 5.16 2.43
C TYR A 58 -10.32 4.81 2.59
N ILE A 59 -9.82 4.94 3.81
CA ILE A 59 -8.47 4.56 4.19
C ILE A 59 -8.54 3.32 5.05
N VAL A 60 -7.83 2.26 4.66
CA VAL A 60 -7.64 1.04 5.45
C VAL A 60 -6.38 1.19 6.28
N ILE A 61 -6.53 1.00 7.58
CA ILE A 61 -5.43 1.00 8.52
C ILE A 61 -5.32 -0.40 9.13
N ALA A 62 -4.12 -0.95 9.17
CA ALA A 62 -3.86 -2.26 9.75
C ALA A 62 -2.48 -2.30 10.41
N ASN A 63 -2.31 -3.22 11.36
CA ASN A 63 -1.01 -3.54 11.94
C ASN A 63 -0.10 -4.15 10.89
N HIS A 64 1.21 -3.93 11.02
CA HIS A 64 2.19 -4.46 10.08
C HIS A 64 3.12 -5.46 10.76
N THR A 65 2.85 -6.75 10.56
CA THR A 65 3.63 -7.85 11.16
C THR A 65 4.41 -8.64 10.12
N SER A 66 3.91 -8.67 8.87
CA SER A 66 4.42 -9.51 7.80
C SER A 66 4.46 -8.80 6.45
N PHE A 67 5.30 -9.29 5.54
CA PHE A 67 5.23 -8.92 4.12
C PHE A 67 3.91 -9.33 3.45
N ALA A 68 3.19 -10.29 4.04
CA ALA A 68 1.91 -10.76 3.53
C ALA A 68 0.74 -9.81 3.82
N ASP A 69 0.86 -8.91 4.80
CA ASP A 69 -0.25 -8.07 5.25
C ASP A 69 -0.90 -7.23 4.12
N PRO A 70 -0.13 -6.55 3.24
CA PRO A 70 -0.74 -5.83 2.12
C PRO A 70 -1.48 -6.75 1.15
N ILE A 71 -0.97 -7.97 0.95
CA ILE A 71 -1.57 -8.98 0.08
C ILE A 71 -2.88 -9.47 0.68
N ILE A 72 -2.87 -9.81 1.98
CA ILE A 72 -4.05 -10.26 2.71
C ILE A 72 -5.12 -9.17 2.71
N ALA A 73 -4.77 -7.93 3.02
CA ALA A 73 -5.70 -6.81 2.99
C ALA A 73 -6.29 -6.60 1.58
N ALA A 74 -5.47 -6.69 0.52
CA ALA A 74 -5.94 -6.62 -0.87
C ALA A 74 -6.88 -7.77 -1.25
N MET A 75 -6.69 -8.95 -0.66
CA MET A 75 -7.57 -10.12 -0.87
C MET A 75 -8.91 -9.96 -0.16
N LEU A 76 -8.92 -9.38 1.03
CA LEU A 76 -10.12 -9.19 1.84
C LEU A 76 -11.02 -8.09 1.26
N ILE A 77 -10.44 -7.02 0.72
CA ILE A 77 -11.16 -5.92 0.08
C ILE A 77 -11.48 -6.30 -1.37
N ARG A 78 -12.62 -6.96 -1.58
CA ARG A 78 -12.98 -7.51 -2.90
C ARG A 78 -13.52 -6.49 -3.88
N ARG A 79 -14.15 -5.44 -3.38
CA ARG A 79 -14.89 -4.49 -4.21
C ARG A 79 -13.96 -3.55 -4.97
N TYR A 80 -12.84 -3.20 -4.37
CA TYR A 80 -11.87 -2.24 -4.90
C TYR A 80 -10.46 -2.81 -4.95
N GLU A 81 -9.63 -2.24 -5.77
CA GLU A 81 -8.18 -2.40 -5.72
C GLU A 81 -7.62 -1.38 -4.74
N VAL A 82 -6.65 -1.79 -3.94
CA VAL A 82 -6.10 -0.97 -2.86
C VAL A 82 -4.74 -0.44 -3.27
N ASN A 83 -4.54 0.85 -3.07
CA ASN A 83 -3.23 1.49 -3.24
C ASN A 83 -2.49 1.43 -1.90
N PHE A 84 -1.34 0.76 -1.82
CA PHE A 84 -0.55 0.64 -0.60
C PHE A 84 0.74 1.44 -0.67
N LEU A 85 1.12 2.06 0.45
CA LEU A 85 2.45 2.63 0.59
C LEU A 85 3.48 1.52 0.73
N GLY A 86 4.56 1.63 -0.03
CA GLY A 86 5.66 0.68 0.02
C GLY A 86 7.02 1.37 -0.04
N LYS A 87 8.03 0.74 0.55
CA LYS A 87 9.39 1.28 0.60
C LYS A 87 9.93 1.50 -0.82
N ILE A 88 10.52 2.68 -1.10
CA ILE A 88 11.00 3.05 -2.44
C ILE A 88 12.06 2.06 -2.98
N GLU A 89 12.82 1.42 -2.11
CA GLU A 89 13.80 0.40 -2.51
C GLU A 89 13.14 -0.83 -3.14
N LEU A 90 11.91 -1.18 -2.73
CA LEU A 90 11.15 -2.24 -3.36
C LEU A 90 10.76 -1.89 -4.80
N ALA A 91 10.46 -0.63 -5.08
CA ALA A 91 10.17 -0.17 -6.43
C ALA A 91 11.39 -0.23 -7.36
N LYS A 92 12.60 -0.13 -6.78
CA LYS A 92 13.87 -0.21 -7.54
C LYS A 92 14.22 -1.64 -7.98
N ALA A 93 13.65 -2.66 -7.34
CA ALA A 93 13.91 -4.06 -7.70
C ALA A 93 13.38 -4.39 -9.11
N PRO A 94 14.19 -5.04 -9.99
CA PRO A 94 13.89 -5.08 -11.42
C PRO A 94 12.60 -5.84 -11.78
N VAL A 95 12.29 -6.92 -11.09
CA VAL A 95 11.08 -7.74 -11.33
C VAL A 95 10.00 -7.41 -10.32
N VAL A 96 10.35 -7.50 -9.03
CA VAL A 96 9.41 -7.26 -7.92
C VAL A 96 8.87 -5.84 -7.95
N GLY A 97 9.73 -4.85 -8.22
CA GLY A 97 9.31 -3.45 -8.31
C GLY A 97 8.28 -3.21 -9.41
N LYS A 98 8.49 -3.78 -10.61
CA LYS A 98 7.51 -3.69 -11.70
C LYS A 98 6.17 -4.31 -11.30
N LEU A 99 6.18 -5.48 -10.66
CA LEU A 99 4.97 -6.14 -10.19
C LEU A 99 4.25 -5.27 -9.15
N LEU A 100 4.97 -4.78 -8.12
CA LEU A 100 4.39 -3.95 -7.07
C LEU A 100 3.79 -2.65 -7.62
N MET A 101 4.43 -2.04 -8.62
CA MET A 101 3.87 -0.87 -9.29
C MET A 101 2.58 -1.19 -10.07
N HIS A 102 2.47 -2.40 -10.65
CA HIS A 102 1.21 -2.87 -11.25
C HIS A 102 0.14 -3.22 -10.21
N LEU A 103 0.57 -3.53 -8.98
CA LEU A 103 -0.31 -3.75 -7.84
C LEU A 103 -0.58 -2.45 -7.05
N HIS A 104 -0.38 -1.31 -7.68
CA HIS A 104 -0.71 0.03 -7.18
C HIS A 104 0.08 0.46 -5.93
N MET A 105 1.33 -0.01 -5.80
CA MET A 105 2.20 0.48 -4.75
C MET A 105 2.55 1.95 -4.97
N ILE A 106 2.43 2.76 -3.90
CA ILE A 106 2.92 4.13 -3.82
C ILE A 106 4.30 4.08 -3.18
N PRO A 107 5.40 4.34 -3.92
CA PRO A 107 6.74 4.34 -3.35
C PRO A 107 6.90 5.49 -2.37
N VAL A 108 7.45 5.21 -1.18
CA VAL A 108 7.73 6.23 -0.16
C VAL A 108 9.18 6.14 0.31
N ASP A 109 9.85 7.28 0.35
CA ASP A 109 11.16 7.46 0.97
C ASP A 109 10.94 7.74 2.47
N ARG A 110 11.29 6.77 3.31
CA ARG A 110 11.07 6.87 4.77
C ARG A 110 12.17 7.65 5.50
N HIS A 111 13.26 7.96 4.81
CA HIS A 111 14.38 8.70 5.40
C HIS A 111 14.20 10.23 5.32
N HIS A 112 13.24 10.68 4.53
CA HIS A 112 12.95 12.09 4.33
C HIS A 112 11.43 12.31 4.29
N SER A 113 10.99 13.54 4.61
CA SER A 113 9.58 13.92 4.41
C SER A 113 9.21 13.81 2.94
N ASP A 114 8.51 12.74 2.56
CA ASP A 114 8.16 12.46 1.18
C ASP A 114 6.82 13.11 0.80
N MET A 115 6.92 14.39 0.42
CA MET A 115 5.76 15.17 -0.03
C MET A 115 5.14 14.62 -1.32
N GLU A 116 5.90 13.88 -2.12
CA GLU A 116 5.40 13.28 -3.36
C GLU A 116 4.53 12.06 -3.05
N ALA A 117 4.97 11.20 -2.14
CA ALA A 117 4.15 10.08 -1.64
C ALA A 117 2.87 10.60 -0.97
N MET A 118 2.94 11.66 -0.15
CA MET A 118 1.77 12.28 0.44
C MET A 118 0.79 12.81 -0.62
N ARG A 119 1.28 13.52 -1.62
CA ARG A 119 0.45 13.99 -2.74
C ARG A 119 -0.17 12.83 -3.52
N ALA A 120 0.55 11.71 -3.68
CA ALA A 120 0.01 10.52 -4.33
C ALA A 120 -1.14 9.91 -3.51
N CYS A 121 -1.01 9.81 -2.18
CA CYS A 121 -2.08 9.36 -1.29
C CYS A 121 -3.33 10.24 -1.40
N LEU A 122 -3.15 11.56 -1.36
CA LEU A 122 -4.26 12.51 -1.49
C LEU A 122 -4.91 12.46 -2.88
N ARG A 123 -4.15 12.19 -3.93
CA ARG A 123 -4.74 11.99 -5.27
C ARG A 123 -5.62 10.73 -5.30
N VAL A 124 -5.21 9.64 -4.66
CA VAL A 124 -6.00 8.40 -4.56
C VAL A 124 -7.35 8.66 -3.90
N THR A 125 -7.34 9.25 -2.71
CA THR A 125 -8.57 9.50 -1.94
C THR A 125 -9.49 10.49 -2.66
N LYS A 126 -8.96 11.59 -3.19
CA LYS A 126 -9.74 12.57 -3.97
C LYS A 126 -10.33 12.01 -5.27
N ALA A 127 -9.70 11.01 -5.86
CA ALA A 127 -10.21 10.31 -7.04
C ALA A 127 -11.21 9.20 -6.69
N GLY A 128 -11.61 9.07 -5.43
CA GLY A 128 -12.55 8.05 -4.98
C GLY A 128 -11.93 6.65 -4.79
N GLY A 129 -10.60 6.57 -4.72
CA GLY A 129 -9.87 5.30 -4.55
C GLY A 129 -9.77 4.85 -3.10
N VAL A 130 -9.28 3.62 -2.91
CA VAL A 130 -9.00 3.04 -1.58
C VAL A 130 -7.50 3.09 -1.32
N LEU A 131 -7.13 3.62 -0.15
CA LEU A 131 -5.76 3.74 0.30
C LEU A 131 -5.52 2.79 1.48
N GLY A 132 -4.48 1.96 1.40
CA GLY A 132 -4.05 1.10 2.50
C GLY A 132 -2.79 1.65 3.15
N ILE A 133 -2.79 1.82 4.47
CA ILE A 133 -1.68 2.36 5.23
C ILE A 133 -1.37 1.45 6.42
N PHE A 134 -0.09 1.15 6.61
CA PHE A 134 0.44 0.58 7.82
C PHE A 134 1.09 1.70 8.64
N PRO A 135 0.39 2.24 9.64
CA PRO A 135 0.78 3.50 10.27
C PRO A 135 2.04 3.40 11.12
N GLU A 136 2.48 2.19 11.44
CA GLU A 136 3.74 1.93 12.15
C GLU A 136 4.98 2.26 11.30
N GLY A 137 4.83 2.42 9.99
CA GLY A 137 5.92 2.70 9.07
C GLY A 137 6.92 1.54 8.92
N THR A 138 6.93 0.57 9.81
CA THR A 138 7.79 -0.62 9.81
C THR A 138 7.02 -1.83 10.34
N ARG A 139 7.62 -3.02 10.29
CA ARG A 139 6.98 -4.25 10.79
C ARG A 139 7.38 -4.50 12.23
N HIS A 140 6.38 -4.77 13.08
CA HIS A 140 6.55 -5.17 14.46
C HIS A 140 6.04 -6.60 14.65
N LYS A 141 6.89 -7.49 15.19
CA LYS A 141 6.57 -8.91 15.34
C LYS A 141 5.48 -9.16 16.41
N GLU A 142 5.37 -8.28 17.38
CA GLU A 142 4.45 -8.43 18.51
C GLU A 142 3.01 -8.03 18.16
N GLY A 143 2.77 -7.46 16.96
CA GLY A 143 1.42 -7.12 16.51
C GLY A 143 0.74 -5.98 17.28
N ILE A 144 1.44 -5.34 18.18
CA ILE A 144 0.96 -4.19 18.95
C ILE A 144 1.39 -2.92 18.23
N MET A 145 0.44 -2.05 17.95
CA MET A 145 0.71 -0.75 17.31
C MET A 145 1.18 0.24 18.39
N GLU A 146 2.48 0.32 18.61
CA GLU A 146 3.06 1.22 19.61
C GLU A 146 3.27 2.66 19.11
N HIS A 147 3.50 2.81 17.82
CA HIS A 147 3.78 4.11 17.20
C HIS A 147 2.96 4.31 15.94
N VAL A 148 2.46 5.51 15.76
CA VAL A 148 1.72 5.92 14.55
C VAL A 148 2.42 7.12 13.92
N GLU A 149 2.84 6.97 12.68
CA GLU A 149 3.44 8.04 11.91
C GLU A 149 2.47 9.22 11.73
N SER A 150 2.90 10.41 12.08
CA SER A 150 2.06 11.63 12.02
C SER A 150 1.54 11.94 10.60
N GLY A 151 2.26 11.48 9.58
CA GLY A 151 1.85 11.58 8.17
C GLY A 151 0.52 10.92 7.88
N VAL A 152 0.18 9.83 8.59
CA VAL A 152 -1.10 9.11 8.43
C VAL A 152 -2.28 9.98 8.85
N ALA A 153 -2.17 10.62 10.00
CA ALA A 153 -3.20 11.55 10.51
C ALA A 153 -3.38 12.73 9.54
N LEU A 154 -2.27 13.27 9.01
CA LEU A 154 -2.32 14.37 8.05
C LEU A 154 -3.00 13.97 6.73
N ILE A 155 -2.74 12.76 6.23
CA ILE A 155 -3.42 12.23 5.04
C ILE A 155 -4.93 12.10 5.32
N ALA A 156 -5.32 11.51 6.44
CA ALA A 156 -6.71 11.34 6.81
C ALA A 156 -7.46 12.68 6.89
N LEU A 157 -6.89 13.67 7.60
CA LEU A 157 -7.48 15.01 7.75
C LEU A 157 -7.63 15.75 6.40
N ARG A 158 -6.69 15.58 5.47
CA ARG A 158 -6.72 16.26 4.16
C ARG A 158 -7.50 15.52 3.08
N SER A 159 -7.89 14.30 3.36
CA SER A 159 -8.70 13.48 2.44
C SER A 159 -10.18 13.85 2.45
N GLY A 160 -10.68 14.50 3.49
CA GLY A 160 -12.07 14.93 3.67
C GLY A 160 -12.83 14.01 4.57
#